data_430849b5853e39c9fc03fecac92ac7c8
#
_entry.id   430849b5853e39c9fc03fecac92ac7c8
#
_cell.length_a   1.000
_cell.length_b   1.000
_cell.length_c   1.000
_cell.angle_alpha   90.00
_cell.angle_beta   90.00
_cell.angle_gamma   90.00
#
_symmetry.space_group_name_H-M   'P 1'
#
loop_
_entity.id
_entity.type
_entity.pdbx_description
1 polymer ?
#
loop_
_entity_poly.entity_id
_entity_poly.type
_entity_poly.pdbx_seq_one_letter_code
_entity_poly.pdbx_strand_id
1 'polypeptide(L)'
;MATGLETDHADERTPMTGTLEHPGRGRHGMAAGRVMIVMLTCLLVWGVLYAPELKRSSQAQPAGLRRTVSLAILSPVVWATDHVGITAVVDRAASALGRDPNAPVGGSIGGIPVQVDQVPSYSPGPSTSPAPEHPVRDTPIRDPSGSDPLRVAVVGDSLAAGIGYFAERVFKPFFVDVTKQGRISTGLARPDYFNWQQQMKYIVDRFHPDLTIVMLGENDRQSLMTPTGSLDTLFGTAWDAAYQRRVTRFAKMASTDGGHVVWVGLPIVRDQSIEPFNQRINAIFEQVAAKLPNVAYFDTADAFASPNGGYTAYYREGNKVILVRADDGIHFNADGYTLLMEQLARFVTKEWGLDPRTYGG
;
A
#
# COMPACT_ATOMS: atom_id res chain seq x y z
N MET A 1 -56.87 -42.53 80.66
CA MET A 1 -58.24 -41.98 80.58
C MET A 1 -58.46 -41.33 79.29
N ALA A 2 -59.30 -41.90 78.59
CA ALA A 2 -60.35 -41.40 77.71
C ALA A 2 -59.90 -40.70 76.42
N THR A 3 -60.09 -41.35 75.35
CA THR A 3 -61.22 -41.26 74.36
C THR A 3 -61.17 -40.02 73.51
N GLY A 4 -61.21 -39.97 72.30
CA GLY A 4 -61.88 -40.81 71.30
C GLY A 4 -62.15 -39.96 70.04
N LEU A 5 -62.50 -40.62 68.96
CA LEU A 5 -63.27 -40.22 67.75
C LEU A 5 -62.55 -39.42 66.69
N GLU A 6 -62.13 -40.09 65.65
CA GLU A 6 -62.79 -40.26 64.33
C GLU A 6 -63.62 -39.13 63.86
N THR A 7 -63.20 -38.51 62.65
CA THR A 7 -64.11 -38.32 61.53
C THR A 7 -63.34 -38.11 60.25
N ASP A 8 -63.66 -38.93 59.37
CA ASP A 8 -63.41 -38.97 57.90
C ASP A 8 -63.94 -37.71 57.23
N HIS A 9 -63.15 -37.08 56.36
CA HIS A 9 -63.65 -36.29 55.26
C HIS A 9 -62.71 -36.45 54.06
N ALA A 10 -63.21 -37.21 53.13
CA ALA A 10 -62.70 -37.28 51.73
C ALA A 10 -62.71 -35.87 51.11
N ASP A 11 -61.57 -35.44 50.66
CA ASP A 11 -61.45 -34.22 49.79
C ASP A 11 -61.07 -34.61 48.34
N GLU A 12 -62.09 -34.48 47.54
CA GLU A 12 -61.97 -34.62 46.07
C GLU A 12 -60.98 -33.63 45.50
N ARG A 13 -59.82 -34.08 45.09
CA ARG A 13 -58.93 -33.25 44.31
C ARG A 13 -59.18 -33.48 42.83
N THR A 14 -59.87 -32.56 42.20
CA THR A 14 -59.96 -32.39 40.76
C THR A 14 -58.59 -32.01 40.18
N PRO A 15 -58.06 -32.73 39.20
CA PRO A 15 -56.85 -32.29 38.52
C PRO A 15 -57.13 -31.16 37.55
N MET A 16 -56.66 -29.99 37.84
CA MET A 16 -56.61 -28.86 36.85
C MET A 16 -55.51 -29.12 35.85
N THR A 17 -55.84 -29.74 34.73
CA THR A 17 -55.06 -29.78 33.52
C THR A 17 -55.23 -28.45 32.77
N GLY A 18 -54.48 -27.44 33.22
CA GLY A 18 -54.32 -26.21 32.43
C GLY A 18 -53.13 -26.37 31.51
N THR A 19 -53.34 -26.77 30.26
CA THR A 19 -52.37 -26.64 29.18
C THR A 19 -52.19 -25.15 28.88
N LEU A 20 -51.08 -24.59 29.33
CA LEU A 20 -50.61 -23.31 28.86
C LEU A 20 -50.21 -23.44 27.38
N GLU A 21 -51.12 -23.13 26.48
CA GLU A 21 -50.78 -22.88 25.09
C GLU A 21 -49.87 -21.65 25.01
N HIS A 22 -48.57 -21.89 24.85
CA HIS A 22 -47.67 -20.82 24.39
C HIS A 22 -48.05 -20.47 22.97
N PRO A 23 -48.36 -19.19 22.65
CA PRO A 23 -48.55 -18.77 21.29
C PRO A 23 -47.23 -18.97 20.57
N GLY A 24 -47.15 -19.98 19.70
CA GLY A 24 -46.02 -20.26 18.86
C GLY A 24 -45.72 -19.00 18.05
N ARG A 25 -44.62 -18.29 18.37
CA ARG A 25 -44.01 -17.31 17.47
C ARG A 25 -43.64 -18.09 16.21
N GLY A 26 -44.51 -18.04 15.22
CA GLY A 26 -44.22 -18.52 13.87
C GLY A 26 -42.94 -17.80 13.39
N ARG A 27 -41.82 -18.50 13.43
CA ARG A 27 -40.63 -18.12 12.68
C ARG A 27 -41.02 -18.22 11.20
N HIS A 28 -41.48 -17.10 10.61
CA HIS A 28 -41.58 -16.98 9.16
C HIS A 28 -40.18 -16.99 8.58
N GLY A 29 -39.63 -18.20 8.41
CA GLY A 29 -38.44 -18.40 7.62
C GLY A 29 -38.71 -17.89 6.20
N MET A 30 -37.88 -17.01 5.66
CA MET A 30 -38.00 -16.60 4.27
C MET A 30 -37.82 -17.83 3.40
N ALA A 31 -38.73 -17.99 2.39
CA ALA A 31 -38.58 -19.07 1.42
C ALA A 31 -37.18 -19.01 0.78
N ALA A 32 -36.53 -20.17 0.61
CA ALA A 32 -35.15 -20.26 0.10
C ALA A 32 -34.94 -19.45 -1.20
N GLY A 33 -35.92 -19.36 -2.06
CA GLY A 33 -35.88 -18.53 -3.27
C GLY A 33 -35.76 -17.03 -2.97
N ARG A 34 -36.42 -16.51 -1.92
CA ARG A 34 -36.30 -15.12 -1.53
C ARG A 34 -34.94 -14.82 -0.96
N VAL A 35 -34.37 -15.73 -0.16
CA VAL A 35 -33.00 -15.60 0.37
C VAL A 35 -32.01 -15.55 -0.77
N MET A 36 -32.14 -16.42 -1.75
CA MET A 36 -31.30 -16.48 -2.95
C MET A 36 -31.38 -15.18 -3.77
N ILE A 37 -32.58 -14.63 -3.98
CA ILE A 37 -32.76 -13.34 -4.66
C ILE A 37 -32.06 -12.22 -3.90
N VAL A 38 -32.22 -12.13 -2.59
CA VAL A 38 -31.54 -11.11 -1.77
C VAL A 38 -30.03 -11.25 -1.87
N MET A 39 -29.49 -12.48 -1.76
CA MET A 39 -28.05 -12.72 -1.91
C MET A 39 -27.53 -12.30 -3.28
N LEU A 40 -28.22 -12.68 -4.36
CA LEU A 40 -27.83 -12.30 -5.73
C LEU A 40 -27.91 -10.79 -5.93
N THR A 41 -28.92 -10.12 -5.38
CA THR A 41 -29.05 -8.66 -5.45
C THR A 41 -27.91 -7.99 -4.68
N CYS A 42 -27.57 -8.46 -3.47
CA CYS A 42 -26.45 -7.94 -2.70
C CYS A 42 -25.12 -8.13 -3.44
N LEU A 43 -24.88 -9.29 -4.04
CA LEU A 43 -23.69 -9.56 -4.84
C LEU A 43 -23.61 -8.67 -6.07
N LEU A 44 -24.74 -8.43 -6.74
CA LEU A 44 -24.81 -7.56 -7.90
C LEU A 44 -24.53 -6.09 -7.51
N VAL A 45 -25.17 -5.60 -6.46
CA VAL A 45 -24.93 -4.25 -5.93
C VAL A 45 -23.48 -4.09 -5.52
N TRP A 46 -22.93 -5.05 -4.77
CA TRP A 46 -21.52 -5.04 -4.38
C TRP A 46 -20.59 -5.05 -5.59
N GLY A 47 -20.86 -5.90 -6.59
CA GLY A 47 -20.11 -5.97 -7.85
C GLY A 47 -20.10 -4.66 -8.62
N VAL A 48 -21.23 -3.95 -8.66
CA VAL A 48 -21.36 -2.63 -9.29
C VAL A 48 -20.56 -1.57 -8.52
N LEU A 49 -20.68 -1.53 -7.19
CA LEU A 49 -19.95 -0.58 -6.34
C LEU A 49 -18.43 -0.82 -6.36
N TYR A 50 -18.00 -2.08 -6.51
CA TYR A 50 -16.59 -2.47 -6.56
C TYR A 50 -16.00 -2.54 -7.97
N ALA A 51 -16.82 -2.33 -9.00
CA ALA A 51 -16.40 -2.43 -10.40
C ALA A 51 -15.21 -1.51 -10.77
N PRO A 52 -15.09 -0.26 -10.26
CA PRO A 52 -13.92 0.57 -10.51
C PRO A 52 -12.62 -0.07 -10.01
N GLU A 53 -12.62 -0.62 -8.79
CA GLU A 53 -11.45 -1.30 -8.23
C GLU A 53 -11.09 -2.60 -8.97
N LEU A 54 -12.10 -3.40 -9.32
CA LEU A 54 -11.91 -4.61 -10.12
C LEU A 54 -11.36 -4.28 -11.50
N LYS A 55 -11.82 -3.19 -12.12
CA LYS A 55 -11.29 -2.71 -13.41
C LYS A 55 -9.84 -2.28 -13.28
N ARG A 56 -9.48 -1.50 -12.25
CA ARG A 56 -8.08 -1.09 -11.97
C ARG A 56 -7.19 -2.32 -11.78
N SER A 57 -7.62 -3.28 -10.95
CA SER A 57 -6.92 -4.54 -10.74
C SER A 57 -6.74 -5.34 -12.03
N SER A 58 -7.78 -5.41 -12.86
CA SER A 58 -7.72 -6.10 -14.16
C SER A 58 -6.80 -5.39 -15.16
N GLN A 59 -6.74 -4.07 -15.13
CA GLN A 59 -5.84 -3.28 -15.97
C GLN A 59 -4.37 -3.45 -15.59
N ALA A 60 -4.10 -3.68 -14.30
CA ALA A 60 -2.76 -3.95 -13.78
C ALA A 60 -2.23 -5.35 -14.15
N GLN A 61 -3.10 -6.29 -14.53
CA GLN A 61 -2.67 -7.64 -14.91
C GLN A 61 -1.90 -7.63 -16.25
N PRO A 62 -0.95 -8.57 -16.43
CA PRO A 62 -0.26 -8.77 -17.71
C PRO A 62 -1.24 -8.96 -18.87
N ALA A 63 -0.86 -8.54 -20.08
CA ALA A 63 -1.68 -8.73 -21.28
C ALA A 63 -1.98 -10.22 -21.48
N GLY A 64 -3.28 -10.58 -21.64
CA GLY A 64 -3.72 -11.96 -21.79
C GLY A 64 -5.24 -12.08 -21.80
N LEU A 65 -5.73 -13.28 -22.08
CA LEU A 65 -7.16 -13.55 -22.20
C LEU A 65 -7.95 -13.13 -20.94
N ARG A 66 -7.43 -13.41 -19.77
CA ARG A 66 -8.07 -13.04 -18.49
C ARG A 66 -8.31 -11.54 -18.38
N ARG A 67 -7.27 -10.73 -18.66
CA ARG A 67 -7.36 -9.27 -18.67
C ARG A 67 -8.38 -8.79 -19.69
N THR A 68 -8.32 -9.29 -20.93
CA THR A 68 -9.24 -8.90 -22.01
C THR A 68 -10.70 -9.18 -21.65
N VAL A 69 -11.00 -10.36 -21.13
CA VAL A 69 -12.34 -10.74 -20.71
C VAL A 69 -12.82 -9.89 -19.53
N SER A 70 -11.97 -9.71 -18.50
CA SER A 70 -12.32 -8.89 -17.34
C SER A 70 -12.61 -7.45 -17.73
N LEU A 71 -11.80 -6.85 -18.58
CA LEU A 71 -12.00 -5.48 -19.04
C LEU A 71 -13.23 -5.33 -19.95
N ALA A 72 -13.52 -6.32 -20.78
CA ALA A 72 -14.73 -6.33 -21.62
C ALA A 72 -16.02 -6.31 -20.76
N ILE A 73 -16.00 -7.00 -19.62
CA ILE A 73 -17.13 -7.05 -18.69
C ILE A 73 -17.20 -5.80 -17.82
N LEU A 74 -16.07 -5.37 -17.25
CA LEU A 74 -16.03 -4.30 -16.24
C LEU A 74 -16.10 -2.90 -16.85
N SER A 75 -15.59 -2.70 -18.09
CA SER A 75 -15.58 -1.35 -18.69
C SER A 75 -16.96 -0.75 -18.88
N PRO A 76 -17.97 -1.45 -19.41
CA PRO A 76 -19.32 -0.89 -19.53
C PRO A 76 -19.97 -0.61 -18.17
N VAL A 77 -19.70 -1.44 -17.16
CA VAL A 77 -20.25 -1.26 -15.80
C VAL A 77 -19.64 0.01 -15.19
N VAL A 78 -18.33 0.19 -15.24
CA VAL A 78 -17.65 1.39 -14.72
C VAL A 78 -18.09 2.63 -15.50
N TRP A 79 -18.20 2.56 -16.82
CA TRP A 79 -18.73 3.66 -17.62
C TRP A 79 -20.12 4.09 -17.14
N ALA A 80 -21.02 3.14 -16.89
CA ALA A 80 -22.37 3.43 -16.40
C ALA A 80 -22.34 4.03 -14.97
N THR A 81 -21.52 3.50 -14.05
CA THR A 81 -21.42 4.00 -12.68
C THR A 81 -20.84 5.42 -12.62
N ASP A 82 -19.89 5.75 -13.50
CA ASP A 82 -19.31 7.09 -13.61
C ASP A 82 -20.34 8.11 -14.14
N HIS A 83 -21.13 7.72 -15.15
CA HIS A 83 -22.16 8.59 -15.73
C HIS A 83 -23.32 8.87 -14.77
N VAL A 84 -23.65 7.93 -13.89
CA VAL A 84 -24.69 8.10 -12.85
C VAL A 84 -24.12 8.76 -11.58
N GLY A 85 -22.80 8.98 -11.48
CA GLY A 85 -22.15 9.61 -10.34
C GLY A 85 -22.01 8.71 -9.11
N ILE A 86 -22.24 7.41 -9.23
CA ILE A 86 -22.11 6.44 -8.12
C ILE A 86 -20.69 6.41 -7.61
N THR A 87 -19.68 6.43 -8.48
CA THR A 87 -18.26 6.43 -8.11
C THR A 87 -17.94 7.63 -7.21
N ALA A 88 -18.42 8.83 -7.55
CA ALA A 88 -18.19 10.03 -6.74
C ALA A 88 -18.87 9.97 -5.36
N VAL A 89 -20.01 9.29 -5.25
CA VAL A 89 -20.70 9.09 -3.96
C VAL A 89 -19.93 8.10 -3.09
N VAL A 90 -19.43 7.01 -3.68
CA VAL A 90 -18.62 6.00 -2.98
C VAL A 90 -17.31 6.62 -2.46
N ASP A 91 -16.62 7.41 -3.28
CA ASP A 91 -15.37 8.09 -2.90
C ASP A 91 -15.60 9.10 -1.78
N ARG A 92 -16.71 9.88 -1.83
CA ARG A 92 -17.07 10.80 -0.74
C ARG A 92 -17.42 10.07 0.55
N ALA A 93 -18.16 8.97 0.46
CA ALA A 93 -18.50 8.16 1.62
C ALA A 93 -17.26 7.52 2.25
N ALA A 94 -16.33 7.00 1.43
CA ALA A 94 -15.06 6.48 1.89
C ALA A 94 -14.21 7.54 2.59
N SER A 95 -14.11 8.73 2.00
CA SER A 95 -13.40 9.87 2.60
C SER A 95 -14.05 10.35 3.91
N ALA A 96 -15.38 10.40 3.98
CA ALA A 96 -16.11 10.76 5.20
C ALA A 96 -15.92 9.74 6.34
N LEU A 97 -15.66 8.49 6.01
CA LEU A 97 -15.33 7.42 6.96
C LEU A 97 -13.82 7.36 7.29
N GLY A 98 -13.03 8.35 6.84
CA GLY A 98 -11.58 8.36 7.04
C GLY A 98 -10.85 7.29 6.24
N ARG A 99 -11.49 6.71 5.23
CA ARG A 99 -10.88 5.77 4.30
C ARG A 99 -10.43 6.54 3.05
N ASP A 100 -9.12 6.55 2.82
CA ASP A 100 -8.61 7.00 1.53
C ASP A 100 -8.92 5.92 0.48
N PRO A 101 -9.68 6.22 -0.59
CA PRO A 101 -9.96 5.27 -1.66
C PRO A 101 -8.69 4.80 -2.41
N ASN A 102 -7.54 5.45 -2.19
CA ASN A 102 -6.24 5.06 -2.70
C ASN A 102 -5.35 4.38 -1.63
N ALA A 103 -5.87 4.14 -0.41
CA ALA A 103 -5.14 3.45 0.62
C ALA A 103 -4.81 2.00 0.20
N PRO A 104 -3.61 1.49 0.50
CA PRO A 104 -3.29 0.11 0.21
C PRO A 104 -4.27 -0.82 0.92
N VAL A 105 -4.95 -1.66 0.16
CA VAL A 105 -5.83 -2.71 0.69
C VAL A 105 -4.93 -3.80 1.25
N GLY A 106 -4.76 -3.85 2.57
CA GLY A 106 -3.90 -4.84 3.23
C GLY A 106 -3.47 -4.46 4.64
N GLY A 107 -4.30 -3.73 5.38
CA GLY A 107 -4.12 -3.61 6.82
C GLY A 107 -4.46 -4.92 7.50
N SER A 108 -3.50 -5.63 8.07
CA SER A 108 -3.76 -6.77 8.96
C SER A 108 -4.60 -6.29 10.14
N ILE A 109 -5.87 -6.70 10.17
CA ILE A 109 -6.71 -6.58 11.36
C ILE A 109 -6.43 -7.83 12.19
N GLY A 110 -5.67 -7.69 13.27
CA GLY A 110 -5.47 -8.72 14.27
C GLY A 110 -4.08 -9.34 14.25
N GLY A 111 -3.22 -8.85 15.14
CA GLY A 111 -1.96 -9.50 15.45
C GLY A 111 -2.21 -10.90 16.02
N ILE A 112 -1.87 -11.93 15.23
CA ILE A 112 -1.72 -13.29 15.77
C ILE A 112 -0.38 -13.30 16.52
N PRO A 113 -0.34 -13.73 17.79
CA PRO A 113 0.93 -13.88 18.50
C PRO A 113 1.77 -14.94 17.79
N VAL A 114 2.85 -14.51 17.16
CA VAL A 114 3.83 -15.45 16.59
C VAL A 114 4.74 -15.93 17.71
N GLN A 115 4.83 -17.26 17.91
CA GLN A 115 5.80 -17.86 18.80
C GLN A 115 7.21 -17.49 18.34
N VAL A 116 7.95 -16.82 19.22
CA VAL A 116 9.27 -16.23 18.96
C VAL A 116 10.39 -17.27 18.80
N ASP A 117 10.12 -18.51 19.08
CA ASP A 117 11.14 -19.58 19.19
C ASP A 117 11.73 -20.07 17.86
N GLN A 118 11.24 -19.59 16.72
CA GLN A 118 11.73 -20.01 15.40
C GLN A 118 12.48 -18.92 14.61
N VAL A 119 12.80 -17.79 15.21
CA VAL A 119 13.57 -16.74 14.52
C VAL A 119 15.07 -17.01 14.71
N PRO A 120 15.84 -17.28 13.64
CA PRO A 120 17.28 -17.47 13.75
C PRO A 120 17.94 -16.25 14.41
N SER A 121 18.79 -16.47 15.41
CA SER A 121 19.60 -15.41 16.00
C SER A 121 20.57 -14.87 14.97
N TYR A 122 20.43 -13.58 14.64
CA TYR A 122 21.34 -12.87 13.74
C TYR A 122 22.24 -11.92 14.53
N SER A 123 23.53 -12.04 14.24
CA SER A 123 24.55 -11.03 14.55
C SER A 123 24.97 -10.38 13.22
N PRO A 124 24.91 -9.06 13.06
CA PRO A 124 25.40 -8.44 11.82
C PRO A 124 26.89 -8.78 11.67
N GLY A 125 27.20 -9.60 10.66
CA GLY A 125 28.55 -9.72 10.18
C GLY A 125 29.00 -8.39 9.58
N PRO A 126 30.29 -8.02 9.66
CA PRO A 126 30.75 -6.81 9.01
C PRO A 126 30.48 -6.94 7.50
N SER A 127 29.66 -6.03 6.97
CA SER A 127 29.48 -5.85 5.53
C SER A 127 30.85 -5.46 4.95
N THR A 128 31.51 -6.38 4.26
CA THR A 128 32.83 -6.16 3.65
C THR A 128 32.76 -5.61 2.22
N SER A 129 31.60 -5.18 1.78
CA SER A 129 31.50 -4.37 0.56
C SER A 129 31.57 -2.90 0.95
N PRO A 130 32.59 -2.13 0.52
CA PRO A 130 32.52 -0.70 0.65
C PRO A 130 31.29 -0.25 -0.12
N ALA A 131 30.36 0.43 0.58
CA ALA A 131 29.29 1.16 -0.09
C ALA A 131 29.96 2.01 -1.18
N PRO A 132 29.43 2.04 -2.42
CA PRO A 132 29.96 2.93 -3.43
C PRO A 132 29.99 4.32 -2.82
N GLU A 133 31.17 4.99 -2.85
CA GLU A 133 31.30 6.38 -2.47
C GLU A 133 30.38 7.18 -3.40
N HIS A 134 29.19 7.46 -2.93
CA HIS A 134 28.31 8.37 -3.63
C HIS A 134 28.99 9.76 -3.58
N PRO A 135 29.07 10.46 -4.72
CA PRO A 135 29.60 11.82 -4.71
C PRO A 135 28.84 12.63 -3.68
N VAL A 136 29.58 13.32 -2.81
CA VAL A 136 29.00 14.28 -1.85
C VAL A 136 28.09 15.21 -2.65
N ARG A 137 26.81 15.21 -2.34
CA ARG A 137 25.82 15.99 -3.09
C ARG A 137 25.94 17.43 -2.63
N ASP A 138 26.45 18.27 -3.51
CA ASP A 138 26.88 19.64 -3.20
C ASP A 138 25.74 20.62 -2.89
N THR A 139 24.46 20.20 -3.04
CA THR A 139 23.32 21.08 -2.83
C THR A 139 22.51 20.61 -1.63
N PRO A 140 22.61 21.29 -0.47
CA PRO A 140 21.77 20.97 0.69
C PRO A 140 20.30 21.27 0.39
N ILE A 141 19.39 20.53 1.04
CA ILE A 141 17.99 20.93 1.09
C ILE A 141 17.90 22.24 1.88
N ARG A 142 17.03 23.15 1.44
CA ARG A 142 16.80 24.41 2.16
C ARG A 142 16.34 24.16 3.60
N ASP A 143 16.66 25.08 4.48
CA ASP A 143 16.20 25.04 5.86
C ASP A 143 14.70 25.37 5.94
N PRO A 144 13.86 24.47 6.46
CA PRO A 144 12.43 24.74 6.67
C PRO A 144 12.20 25.56 7.95
N SER A 145 11.03 26.19 8.02
CA SER A 145 10.56 26.87 9.24
C SER A 145 9.05 26.66 9.42
N GLY A 146 8.53 27.05 10.57
CA GLY A 146 7.08 26.97 10.81
C GLY A 146 6.24 27.85 9.87
N SER A 147 6.81 28.95 9.34
CA SER A 147 6.16 29.83 8.36
C SER A 147 6.44 29.44 6.90
N ASP A 148 7.47 28.65 6.65
CA ASP A 148 7.86 28.14 5.32
C ASP A 148 8.27 26.67 5.43
N PRO A 149 7.29 25.75 5.54
CA PRO A 149 7.57 24.34 5.75
C PRO A 149 8.22 23.70 4.53
N LEU A 150 8.95 22.60 4.77
CA LEU A 150 9.52 21.78 3.70
C LEU A 150 8.39 21.09 2.94
N ARG A 151 8.32 21.28 1.65
CA ARG A 151 7.30 20.66 0.79
C ARG A 151 7.77 19.28 0.34
N VAL A 152 7.15 18.24 0.87
CA VAL A 152 7.49 16.85 0.60
C VAL A 152 6.41 16.20 -0.26
N ALA A 153 6.76 15.72 -1.44
CA ALA A 153 5.86 14.94 -2.29
C ALA A 153 6.19 13.45 -2.15
N VAL A 154 5.21 12.62 -1.77
CA VAL A 154 5.32 11.16 -1.81
C VAL A 154 4.58 10.64 -3.03
N VAL A 155 5.30 10.01 -3.96
CA VAL A 155 4.84 9.73 -5.32
C VAL A 155 5.12 8.27 -5.69
N GLY A 156 4.15 7.58 -6.28
CA GLY A 156 4.36 6.24 -6.78
C GLY A 156 3.13 5.33 -6.71
N ASP A 157 3.38 4.03 -6.66
CA ASP A 157 2.33 3.01 -6.67
C ASP A 157 1.77 2.72 -5.26
N SER A 158 1.27 1.50 -5.02
CA SER A 158 0.72 1.10 -3.72
C SER A 158 1.76 1.14 -2.60
N LEU A 159 3.04 0.90 -2.89
CA LEU A 159 4.11 0.99 -1.91
C LEU A 159 4.33 2.44 -1.46
N ALA A 160 4.32 3.39 -2.41
CA ALA A 160 4.39 4.82 -2.09
C ALA A 160 3.15 5.32 -1.34
N ALA A 161 1.97 4.78 -1.64
CA ALA A 161 0.75 5.11 -0.88
C ALA A 161 0.92 4.79 0.61
N GLY A 162 1.52 3.65 0.94
CA GLY A 162 1.87 3.29 2.31
C GLY A 162 2.85 4.28 2.95
N ILE A 163 3.93 4.65 2.25
CA ILE A 163 4.88 5.68 2.71
C ILE A 163 4.14 6.99 3.03
N GLY A 164 3.26 7.45 2.15
CA GLY A 164 2.52 8.71 2.30
C GLY A 164 1.71 8.80 3.58
N TYR A 165 1.20 7.67 4.09
CA TYR A 165 0.45 7.63 5.35
C TYR A 165 1.31 7.95 6.58
N PHE A 166 2.60 7.58 6.56
CA PHE A 166 3.50 7.72 7.70
C PHE A 166 4.44 8.92 7.58
N ALA A 167 4.56 9.52 6.38
CA ALA A 167 5.49 10.59 6.09
C ALA A 167 5.30 11.82 7.00
N GLU A 168 4.07 12.31 7.15
CA GLU A 168 3.79 13.48 8.00
C GLU A 168 4.24 13.28 9.44
N ARG A 169 4.02 12.08 10.00
CA ARG A 169 4.38 11.79 11.38
C ARG A 169 5.88 11.75 11.60
N VAL A 170 6.61 11.10 10.70
CA VAL A 170 8.05 10.89 10.84
C VAL A 170 8.82 12.16 10.49
N PHE A 171 8.35 12.91 9.48
CA PHE A 171 8.97 14.18 9.09
C PHE A 171 8.53 15.39 9.94
N LYS A 172 7.58 15.22 10.86
CA LYS A 172 7.08 16.31 11.71
C LYS A 172 8.18 17.18 12.35
N PRO A 173 9.33 16.63 12.82
CA PRO A 173 10.41 17.45 13.36
C PRO A 173 11.03 18.44 12.37
N PHE A 174 10.82 18.25 11.07
CA PHE A 174 11.40 19.09 10.00
C PHE A 174 10.48 20.22 9.52
N PHE A 175 9.34 20.48 10.16
CA PHE A 175 8.32 21.40 9.65
C PHE A 175 7.96 21.09 8.19
N VAL A 176 7.17 20.06 7.96
CA VAL A 176 6.83 19.58 6.62
C VAL A 176 5.39 19.87 6.24
N ASP A 177 5.19 20.11 4.94
CA ASP A 177 3.93 20.02 4.24
C ASP A 177 4.01 18.82 3.28
N VAL A 178 3.13 17.82 3.42
CA VAL A 178 3.21 16.57 2.69
C VAL A 178 2.05 16.41 1.72
N THR A 179 2.36 16.27 0.43
CA THR A 179 1.38 15.81 -0.56
C THR A 179 1.56 14.31 -0.83
N LYS A 180 0.44 13.56 -0.76
CA LYS A 180 0.40 12.10 -0.89
C LYS A 180 -0.18 11.75 -2.27
N GLN A 181 0.66 11.28 -3.16
CA GLN A 181 0.35 11.00 -4.56
C GLN A 181 0.59 9.51 -4.91
N GLY A 182 0.24 8.63 -3.98
CA GLY A 182 0.23 7.18 -4.22
C GLY A 182 -0.94 6.77 -5.11
N ARG A 183 -0.69 5.98 -6.16
CA ARG A 183 -1.69 5.45 -7.10
C ARG A 183 -1.51 3.95 -7.26
N ILE A 184 -2.33 3.18 -6.58
CA ILE A 184 -2.25 1.71 -6.61
C ILE A 184 -2.29 1.16 -8.05
N SER A 185 -1.60 0.04 -8.27
CA SER A 185 -1.58 -0.69 -9.55
C SER A 185 -1.05 0.14 -10.74
N THR A 186 -0.30 1.21 -10.51
CA THR A 186 0.31 2.04 -11.55
C THR A 186 1.81 1.82 -11.66
N GLY A 187 2.41 2.28 -12.75
CA GLY A 187 3.84 2.19 -13.01
C GLY A 187 4.26 3.04 -14.21
N LEU A 188 5.55 3.05 -14.50
CA LEU A 188 6.10 3.76 -15.66
C LEU A 188 5.91 2.99 -16.97
N ALA A 189 5.64 1.68 -16.93
CA ALA A 189 5.46 0.85 -18.11
C ALA A 189 4.20 1.21 -18.92
N ARG A 190 3.17 1.73 -18.27
CA ARG A 190 1.83 1.91 -18.83
C ARG A 190 1.33 3.34 -18.72
N PRO A 191 1.92 4.30 -19.48
CA PRO A 191 1.45 5.69 -19.50
C PRO A 191 0.05 5.84 -20.11
N ASP A 192 -0.42 4.86 -20.85
CA ASP A 192 -1.78 4.75 -21.36
C ASP A 192 -2.82 4.45 -20.27
N TYR A 193 -2.40 3.80 -19.18
CA TYR A 193 -3.23 3.55 -18.01
C TYR A 193 -3.16 4.72 -17.01
N PHE A 194 -1.94 5.13 -16.63
CA PHE A 194 -1.68 6.29 -15.80
C PHE A 194 -0.36 6.94 -16.20
N ASN A 195 -0.41 8.21 -16.56
CA ASN A 195 0.76 8.94 -17.06
C ASN A 195 1.51 9.64 -15.92
N TRP A 196 2.42 8.92 -15.28
CA TRP A 196 3.25 9.45 -14.21
C TRP A 196 4.11 10.64 -14.62
N GLN A 197 4.53 10.75 -15.88
CA GLN A 197 5.27 11.93 -16.38
C GLN A 197 4.41 13.20 -16.32
N GLN A 198 3.17 13.08 -16.75
CA GLN A 198 2.21 14.19 -16.70
C GLN A 198 1.82 14.53 -15.26
N GLN A 199 1.60 13.52 -14.42
CA GLN A 199 1.28 13.72 -13.02
C GLN A 199 2.42 14.39 -12.25
N MET A 200 3.68 13.98 -12.48
CA MET A 200 4.83 14.61 -11.85
C MET A 200 4.97 16.07 -12.26
N LYS A 201 4.78 16.38 -13.55
CA LYS A 201 4.75 17.76 -14.00
C LYS A 201 3.70 18.58 -13.27
N TYR A 202 2.48 18.05 -13.11
CA TYR A 202 1.41 18.72 -12.38
C TYR A 202 1.80 18.97 -10.90
N ILE A 203 2.46 18.01 -10.25
CA ILE A 203 2.91 18.12 -8.86
C ILE A 203 3.97 19.23 -8.76
N VAL A 204 4.96 19.24 -9.65
CA VAL A 204 6.00 20.27 -9.68
C VAL A 204 5.39 21.66 -9.92
N ASP A 205 4.54 21.81 -10.91
CA ASP A 205 3.93 23.09 -11.28
C ASP A 205 3.02 23.68 -10.17
N ARG A 206 2.46 22.84 -9.29
CA ARG A 206 1.46 23.27 -8.29
C ARG A 206 1.95 23.24 -6.85
N PHE A 207 2.79 22.28 -6.53
CA PHE A 207 3.24 22.06 -5.17
C PHE A 207 4.69 22.50 -4.96
N HIS A 208 5.50 22.56 -6.02
CA HIS A 208 6.93 22.93 -5.98
C HIS A 208 7.70 22.16 -4.89
N PRO A 209 7.77 20.82 -4.96
CA PRO A 209 8.34 20.02 -3.88
C PRO A 209 9.83 20.32 -3.69
N ASP A 210 10.24 20.52 -2.44
CA ASP A 210 11.65 20.60 -2.06
C ASP A 210 12.28 19.20 -2.00
N LEU A 211 11.46 18.20 -1.62
CA LEU A 211 11.82 16.78 -1.59
C LEU A 211 10.72 15.93 -2.21
N THR A 212 11.08 15.08 -3.15
CA THR A 212 10.18 14.05 -3.70
C THR A 212 10.66 12.67 -3.29
N ILE A 213 9.84 11.91 -2.60
CA ILE A 213 10.06 10.49 -2.26
C ILE A 213 9.33 9.67 -3.29
N VAL A 214 10.05 8.91 -4.11
CA VAL A 214 9.50 8.09 -5.19
C VAL A 214 9.65 6.62 -4.84
N MET A 215 8.55 5.87 -4.82
CA MET A 215 8.57 4.41 -4.78
C MET A 215 7.61 3.87 -5.84
N LEU A 216 8.18 3.38 -6.94
CA LEU A 216 7.44 3.07 -8.17
C LEU A 216 8.16 1.98 -8.94
N GLY A 217 7.43 0.98 -9.43
CA GLY A 217 8.02 -0.07 -10.24
C GLY A 217 7.48 -1.47 -10.00
N GLU A 218 6.82 -1.73 -8.87
CA GLU A 218 6.28 -3.06 -8.54
C GLU A 218 5.32 -3.58 -9.64
N ASN A 219 4.59 -2.68 -10.30
CA ASN A 219 3.64 -3.03 -11.36
C ASN A 219 4.25 -2.98 -12.77
N ASP A 220 5.55 -2.73 -12.90
CA ASP A 220 6.19 -2.52 -14.21
C ASP A 220 6.70 -3.81 -14.88
N ARG A 221 6.49 -4.97 -14.25
CA ARG A 221 6.83 -6.29 -14.82
C ARG A 221 5.87 -6.67 -15.95
N GLN A 222 5.90 -5.88 -17.00
CA GLN A 222 5.02 -6.01 -18.16
C GLN A 222 5.62 -5.31 -19.40
N SER A 223 4.98 -5.48 -20.56
CA SER A 223 5.36 -4.78 -21.78
C SER A 223 5.33 -3.27 -21.62
N LEU A 224 6.33 -2.59 -22.17
CA LEU A 224 6.38 -1.13 -22.22
C LEU A 224 5.52 -0.60 -23.34
N MET A 225 4.51 0.21 -23.04
CA MET A 225 3.75 0.94 -24.05
C MET A 225 4.58 2.12 -24.58
N THR A 226 4.71 2.20 -25.90
CA THR A 226 5.38 3.30 -26.60
C THR A 226 4.40 3.99 -27.56
N PRO A 227 4.70 5.18 -28.07
CA PRO A 227 3.83 5.84 -29.06
C PRO A 227 3.62 5.03 -30.35
N THR A 228 4.56 4.13 -30.66
CA THR A 228 4.55 3.31 -31.88
C THR A 228 4.13 1.86 -31.66
N GLY A 229 3.68 1.52 -30.43
CA GLY A 229 3.28 0.15 -30.06
C GLY A 229 3.84 -0.27 -28.72
N SER A 230 3.98 -1.58 -28.49
CA SER A 230 4.53 -2.14 -27.25
C SER A 230 5.91 -2.78 -27.48
N LEU A 231 6.76 -2.70 -26.46
CA LEU A 231 7.97 -3.51 -26.35
C LEU A 231 7.63 -4.71 -25.46
N ASP A 232 7.44 -5.87 -26.08
CA ASP A 232 6.92 -7.07 -25.39
C ASP A 232 8.03 -7.92 -24.73
N THR A 233 9.28 -7.64 -25.06
CA THR A 233 10.42 -8.37 -24.47
C THR A 233 10.77 -7.83 -23.09
N LEU A 234 10.11 -8.38 -22.08
CA LEU A 234 10.56 -8.25 -20.70
C LEU A 234 12.02 -8.76 -20.60
N PHE A 235 12.85 -8.05 -19.84
CA PHE A 235 14.27 -8.36 -19.63
C PHE A 235 15.16 -8.28 -20.89
N GLY A 236 14.70 -7.70 -21.98
CA GLY A 236 15.53 -7.41 -23.13
C GLY A 236 16.24 -6.06 -23.01
N THR A 237 17.41 -5.90 -23.65
CA THR A 237 18.17 -4.66 -23.63
C THR A 237 17.40 -3.45 -24.15
N ALA A 238 16.49 -3.65 -25.10
CA ALA A 238 15.62 -2.61 -25.63
C ALA A 238 14.60 -2.14 -24.58
N TRP A 239 14.03 -3.08 -23.82
CA TRP A 239 13.11 -2.77 -22.72
C TRP A 239 13.82 -1.97 -21.64
N ASP A 240 15.00 -2.42 -21.19
CA ASP A 240 15.78 -1.75 -20.17
C ASP A 240 16.16 -0.32 -20.57
N ALA A 241 16.67 -0.15 -21.77
CA ALA A 241 17.04 1.17 -22.27
C ALA A 241 15.82 2.10 -22.35
N ALA A 242 14.66 1.58 -22.75
CA ALA A 242 13.42 2.36 -22.79
C ALA A 242 12.91 2.69 -21.38
N TYR A 243 12.98 1.73 -20.45
CA TYR A 243 12.58 1.94 -19.05
C TYR A 243 13.52 2.95 -18.37
N GLN A 244 14.84 2.79 -18.51
CA GLN A 244 15.83 3.73 -17.98
C GLN A 244 15.60 5.17 -18.48
N ARG A 245 15.23 5.34 -19.76
CA ARG A 245 14.85 6.69 -20.27
C ARG A 245 13.64 7.27 -19.55
N ARG A 246 12.64 6.44 -19.19
CA ARG A 246 11.45 6.89 -18.44
C ARG A 246 11.80 7.29 -17.02
N VAL A 247 12.56 6.44 -16.33
CA VAL A 247 13.07 6.72 -14.99
C VAL A 247 13.89 8.02 -14.98
N THR A 248 14.82 8.18 -15.94
CA THR A 248 15.63 9.39 -16.06
C THR A 248 14.78 10.64 -16.30
N ARG A 249 13.79 10.56 -17.18
CA ARG A 249 12.89 11.70 -17.47
C ARG A 249 12.06 12.06 -16.24
N PHE A 250 11.53 11.06 -15.55
CA PHE A 250 10.77 11.25 -14.32
C PHE A 250 11.61 11.91 -13.23
N ALA A 251 12.80 11.36 -12.95
CA ALA A 251 13.71 11.87 -11.96
C ALA A 251 14.16 13.31 -12.24
N LYS A 252 14.51 13.63 -13.49
CA LYS A 252 14.84 15.01 -13.92
C LYS A 252 13.68 15.97 -13.70
N MET A 253 12.44 15.54 -13.98
CA MET A 253 11.27 16.37 -13.76
C MET A 253 11.01 16.59 -12.28
N ALA A 254 11.14 15.54 -11.47
CA ALA A 254 10.95 15.62 -10.02
C ALA A 254 12.03 16.47 -9.31
N SER A 255 13.23 16.61 -9.91
CA SER A 255 14.33 17.44 -9.40
C SER A 255 14.44 18.83 -10.06
N THR A 256 13.41 19.28 -10.75
CA THR A 256 13.36 20.63 -11.36
C THR A 256 13.35 21.69 -10.24
N ASP A 257 13.87 22.88 -10.56
CA ASP A 257 13.90 24.05 -9.68
C ASP A 257 14.64 23.83 -8.33
N GLY A 258 15.64 22.96 -8.34
CA GLY A 258 16.44 22.65 -7.16
C GLY A 258 15.82 21.60 -6.23
N GLY A 259 14.72 21.00 -6.61
CA GLY A 259 14.10 19.91 -5.87
C GLY A 259 15.02 18.68 -5.73
N HIS A 260 14.89 17.97 -4.62
CA HIS A 260 15.65 16.75 -4.32
C HIS A 260 14.76 15.52 -4.48
N VAL A 261 15.32 14.38 -4.88
CA VAL A 261 14.59 13.14 -5.11
C VAL A 261 15.25 11.98 -4.39
N VAL A 262 14.50 11.30 -3.53
CA VAL A 262 14.87 9.96 -3.05
C VAL A 262 14.09 8.93 -3.88
N TRP A 263 14.80 8.18 -4.71
CA TRP A 263 14.22 7.01 -5.34
C TRP A 263 14.38 5.81 -4.40
N VAL A 264 13.25 5.37 -3.84
CA VAL A 264 13.19 4.23 -2.92
C VAL A 264 13.11 2.96 -3.76
N GLY A 265 14.09 2.09 -3.63
CA GLY A 265 14.14 0.81 -4.32
C GLY A 265 13.00 -0.12 -3.91
N LEU A 266 12.67 -1.08 -4.75
CA LEU A 266 11.70 -2.11 -4.41
C LEU A 266 12.31 -3.09 -3.39
N PRO A 267 11.58 -3.45 -2.34
CA PRO A 267 12.03 -4.41 -1.35
C PRO A 267 12.05 -5.83 -1.93
N ILE A 268 12.84 -6.72 -1.35
CA ILE A 268 12.76 -8.16 -1.66
C ILE A 268 11.36 -8.65 -1.33
N VAL A 269 10.74 -9.40 -2.25
CA VAL A 269 9.38 -9.92 -2.09
C VAL A 269 9.40 -11.43 -1.78
N ARG A 270 8.28 -11.94 -1.22
CA ARG A 270 8.17 -13.37 -0.87
C ARG A 270 8.21 -14.26 -2.11
N ASP A 271 7.58 -13.84 -3.20
CA ASP A 271 7.57 -14.57 -4.46
C ASP A 271 8.91 -14.40 -5.20
N GLN A 272 9.78 -15.39 -5.07
CA GLN A 272 11.10 -15.37 -5.67
C GLN A 272 11.08 -15.37 -7.20
N SER A 273 9.96 -15.64 -7.85
CA SER A 273 9.83 -15.53 -9.31
C SER A 273 9.80 -14.06 -9.80
N ILE A 274 9.49 -13.13 -8.91
CA ILE A 274 9.48 -11.70 -9.18
C ILE A 274 10.83 -11.04 -8.92
N GLU A 275 11.61 -11.62 -8.03
CA GLU A 275 12.84 -11.02 -7.51
C GLU A 275 13.87 -10.64 -8.61
N PRO A 276 14.13 -11.47 -9.65
CA PRO A 276 15.05 -11.06 -10.72
C PRO A 276 14.64 -9.79 -11.46
N PHE A 277 13.33 -9.54 -11.55
CA PHE A 277 12.83 -8.30 -12.13
C PHE A 277 13.06 -7.11 -11.17
N ASN A 278 12.74 -7.25 -9.88
CA ASN A 278 12.93 -6.20 -8.89
C ASN A 278 14.41 -5.80 -8.79
N GLN A 279 15.34 -6.76 -8.75
CA GLN A 279 16.78 -6.50 -8.77
C GLN A 279 17.20 -5.72 -10.01
N ARG A 280 16.68 -6.09 -11.19
CA ARG A 280 17.00 -5.44 -12.45
C ARG A 280 16.55 -3.99 -12.50
N ILE A 281 15.32 -3.69 -12.09
CA ILE A 281 14.84 -2.30 -12.11
C ILE A 281 15.44 -1.47 -10.98
N ASN A 282 15.73 -2.04 -9.82
CA ASN A 282 16.49 -1.39 -8.76
C ASN A 282 17.86 -0.94 -9.26
N ALA A 283 18.58 -1.80 -10.00
CA ALA A 283 19.84 -1.42 -10.63
C ALA A 283 19.69 -0.26 -11.63
N ILE A 284 18.56 -0.16 -12.35
CA ILE A 284 18.28 0.98 -13.23
C ILE A 284 18.04 2.25 -12.41
N PHE A 285 17.29 2.17 -11.30
CA PHE A 285 17.05 3.30 -10.41
C PHE A 285 18.36 3.85 -9.83
N GLU A 286 19.21 2.96 -9.30
CA GLU A 286 20.52 3.31 -8.77
C GLU A 286 21.41 3.98 -9.83
N GLN A 287 21.51 3.39 -11.04
CA GLN A 287 22.28 3.97 -12.14
C GLN A 287 21.80 5.33 -12.57
N VAL A 288 20.48 5.59 -12.54
CA VAL A 288 19.92 6.90 -12.86
C VAL A 288 20.23 7.90 -11.74
N ALA A 289 20.05 7.49 -10.49
CA ALA A 289 20.35 8.33 -9.33
C ALA A 289 21.82 8.74 -9.30
N ALA A 290 22.74 7.81 -9.61
CA ALA A 290 24.18 8.11 -9.65
C ALA A 290 24.58 9.16 -10.71
N LYS A 291 23.74 9.41 -11.71
CA LYS A 291 24.01 10.37 -12.81
C LYS A 291 23.36 11.73 -12.63
N LEU A 292 22.52 11.91 -11.61
CA LEU A 292 21.77 13.13 -11.38
C LEU A 292 22.13 13.75 -10.01
N PRO A 293 22.51 15.02 -9.94
CA PRO A 293 23.07 15.61 -8.73
C PRO A 293 22.10 15.64 -7.53
N ASN A 294 20.83 15.86 -7.78
CA ASN A 294 19.80 15.98 -6.73
C ASN A 294 18.93 14.71 -6.61
N VAL A 295 19.40 13.57 -7.09
CA VAL A 295 18.66 12.30 -7.02
C VAL A 295 19.48 11.28 -6.26
N ALA A 296 18.96 10.74 -5.17
CA ALA A 296 19.57 9.68 -4.38
C ALA A 296 18.76 8.39 -4.49
N TYR A 297 19.43 7.26 -4.43
CA TYR A 297 18.81 5.94 -4.36
C TYR A 297 18.89 5.41 -2.93
N PHE A 298 17.75 4.98 -2.40
CA PHE A 298 17.67 4.30 -1.11
C PHE A 298 17.41 2.81 -1.35
N ASP A 299 18.35 1.96 -0.96
CA ASP A 299 18.25 0.51 -1.15
C ASP A 299 17.37 -0.13 -0.07
N THR A 300 16.08 -0.24 -0.38
CA THR A 300 15.12 -0.92 0.49
C THR A 300 15.33 -2.44 0.50
N ALA A 301 15.87 -3.02 -0.57
CA ALA A 301 16.16 -4.44 -0.64
C ALA A 301 17.22 -4.83 0.39
N ASP A 302 18.33 -4.08 0.45
CA ASP A 302 19.37 -4.29 1.47
C ASP A 302 18.89 -3.94 2.88
N ALA A 303 18.23 -2.80 3.04
CA ALA A 303 17.77 -2.30 4.34
C ALA A 303 16.79 -3.25 5.08
N PHE A 304 16.03 -4.07 4.33
CA PHE A 304 15.03 -4.98 4.87
C PHE A 304 15.29 -6.45 4.49
N ALA A 305 16.49 -6.78 4.06
CA ALA A 305 16.87 -8.16 3.77
C ALA A 305 16.94 -9.01 5.04
N SER A 306 16.78 -10.32 4.88
CA SER A 306 17.22 -11.27 5.88
C SER A 306 18.76 -11.27 5.97
N PRO A 307 19.32 -11.83 7.05
CA PRO A 307 20.77 -11.98 7.19
C PRO A 307 21.47 -12.65 6.02
N ASN A 308 20.77 -13.50 5.29
CA ASN A 308 21.28 -14.24 4.15
C ASN A 308 20.98 -13.53 2.81
N GLY A 309 20.52 -12.27 2.84
CA GLY A 309 20.21 -11.48 1.65
C GLY A 309 18.89 -11.83 0.97
N GLY A 310 17.99 -12.58 1.63
CA GLY A 310 16.69 -12.99 1.08
C GLY A 310 15.51 -12.26 1.73
N TYR A 311 14.30 -12.66 1.32
CA TYR A 311 13.05 -12.17 1.92
C TYR A 311 12.96 -12.51 3.39
N THR A 312 12.49 -11.57 4.18
CA THR A 312 12.03 -11.78 5.56
C THR A 312 10.79 -10.95 5.84
N ALA A 313 9.90 -11.49 6.66
CA ALA A 313 8.76 -10.73 7.17
C ALA A 313 9.12 -9.89 8.39
N TYR A 314 10.30 -10.08 8.97
CA TYR A 314 10.71 -9.49 10.23
C TYR A 314 11.94 -8.60 10.09
N TYR A 315 11.99 -7.54 10.87
CA TYR A 315 13.14 -6.68 11.06
C TYR A 315 13.66 -6.83 12.48
N ARG A 316 14.99 -6.84 12.65
CA ARG A 316 15.62 -6.92 13.96
C ARG A 316 16.31 -5.60 14.30
N GLU A 317 15.92 -5.04 15.42
CA GLU A 317 16.55 -3.86 16.02
C GLU A 317 17.11 -4.24 17.39
N GLY A 318 18.41 -4.50 17.47
CA GLY A 318 19.02 -5.07 18.69
C GLY A 318 18.39 -6.41 19.07
N ASN A 319 17.79 -6.48 20.26
CA ASN A 319 17.08 -7.67 20.76
C ASN A 319 15.60 -7.70 20.36
N LYS A 320 15.08 -6.65 19.73
CA LYS A 320 13.68 -6.56 19.32
C LYS A 320 13.49 -7.13 17.92
N VAL A 321 12.48 -7.97 17.76
CA VAL A 321 12.04 -8.52 16.46
C VAL A 321 10.68 -7.89 16.13
N ILE A 322 10.57 -7.26 14.97
CA ILE A 322 9.40 -6.50 14.54
C ILE A 322 8.88 -7.16 13.26
N LEU A 323 7.60 -7.51 13.22
CA LEU A 323 6.93 -7.90 11.97
C LEU A 323 6.75 -6.64 11.13
N VAL A 324 7.36 -6.61 9.93
CA VAL A 324 7.38 -5.42 9.07
C VAL A 324 6.68 -5.60 7.73
N ARG A 325 6.30 -6.83 7.37
CA ARG A 325 5.67 -7.12 6.07
C ARG A 325 4.20 -7.48 6.24
N ALA A 326 3.39 -7.08 5.27
CA ALA A 326 2.01 -7.53 5.15
C ALA A 326 1.92 -9.00 4.69
N ASP A 327 0.73 -9.60 4.82
CA ASP A 327 0.50 -11.02 4.51
C ASP A 327 0.68 -11.36 3.03
N ASP A 328 0.58 -10.38 2.13
CA ASP A 328 0.82 -10.57 0.70
C ASP A 328 2.30 -10.82 0.35
N GLY A 329 3.23 -10.49 1.27
CA GLY A 329 4.66 -10.64 1.08
C GLY A 329 5.29 -9.62 0.12
N ILE A 330 4.55 -8.56 -0.24
CA ILE A 330 4.97 -7.44 -1.09
C ILE A 330 5.02 -6.16 -0.28
N HIS A 331 3.89 -5.78 0.35
CA HIS A 331 3.77 -4.52 1.07
C HIS A 331 4.38 -4.59 2.47
N PHE A 332 4.72 -3.44 3.00
CA PHE A 332 5.00 -3.28 4.43
C PHE A 332 3.69 -3.17 5.21
N ASN A 333 3.70 -3.60 6.47
CA ASN A 333 2.64 -3.27 7.42
C ASN A 333 2.90 -1.89 8.07
N ALA A 334 2.08 -1.47 9.02
CA ALA A 334 2.20 -0.17 9.67
C ALA A 334 3.57 0.05 10.37
N ASP A 335 4.08 -0.98 11.05
CA ASP A 335 5.39 -0.92 11.72
C ASP A 335 6.53 -0.87 10.68
N GLY A 336 6.41 -1.63 9.60
CA GLY A 336 7.36 -1.63 8.50
C GLY A 336 7.44 -0.28 7.78
N TYR A 337 6.30 0.35 7.47
CA TYR A 337 6.30 1.69 6.89
C TYR A 337 6.82 2.76 7.86
N THR A 338 6.54 2.64 9.16
CA THR A 338 7.11 3.54 10.17
C THR A 338 8.63 3.44 10.16
N LEU A 339 9.17 2.23 10.22
CA LEU A 339 10.61 1.99 10.21
C LEU A 339 11.26 2.45 8.89
N LEU A 340 10.62 2.17 7.75
CA LEU A 340 11.10 2.65 6.46
C LEU A 340 11.20 4.18 6.42
N MET A 341 10.18 4.87 6.91
CA MET A 341 10.18 6.34 6.95
C MET A 341 11.23 6.90 7.92
N GLU A 342 11.48 6.26 9.06
CA GLU A 342 12.57 6.63 9.97
C GLU A 342 13.94 6.46 9.33
N GLN A 343 14.12 5.37 8.56
CA GLN A 343 15.37 5.16 7.81
C GLN A 343 15.51 6.19 6.67
N LEU A 344 14.44 6.50 5.95
CA LEU A 344 14.44 7.54 4.93
C LEU A 344 14.74 8.93 5.51
N ALA A 345 14.21 9.28 6.69
CA ALA A 345 14.53 10.52 7.36
C ALA A 345 16.04 10.63 7.68
N ARG A 346 16.61 9.57 8.26
CA ARG A 346 18.07 9.50 8.52
C ARG A 346 18.89 9.59 7.22
N PHE A 347 18.42 8.93 6.16
CA PHE A 347 19.06 8.96 4.86
C PHE A 347 19.06 10.37 4.27
N VAL A 348 17.93 11.07 4.27
CA VAL A 348 17.81 12.47 3.81
C VAL A 348 18.71 13.41 4.61
N THR A 349 18.75 13.23 5.92
CA THR A 349 19.67 14.00 6.80
C THR A 349 21.14 13.79 6.40
N LYS A 350 21.52 12.55 6.15
CA LYS A 350 22.88 12.21 5.74
C LYS A 350 23.26 12.75 4.36
N GLU A 351 22.35 12.61 3.39
CA GLU A 351 22.60 12.99 1.99
C GLU A 351 22.62 14.52 1.78
N TRP A 352 21.76 15.26 2.49
CA TRP A 352 21.52 16.69 2.22
C TRP A 352 21.51 17.59 3.44
N GLY A 353 21.95 17.10 4.60
CA GLY A 353 22.20 17.92 5.79
C GLY A 353 20.94 18.39 6.53
N LEU A 354 19.76 17.82 6.25
CA LEU A 354 18.52 18.19 6.93
C LEU A 354 18.51 17.66 8.37
N ASP A 355 18.90 18.49 9.35
CA ASP A 355 19.01 18.08 10.75
C ASP A 355 17.78 18.52 11.57
N PRO A 356 16.96 17.57 12.06
CA PRO A 356 15.76 17.90 12.85
C PRO A 356 16.05 18.65 14.14
N ARG A 357 17.26 18.55 14.68
CA ARG A 357 17.66 19.26 15.92
C ARG A 357 17.72 20.77 15.73
N THR A 358 17.88 21.24 14.49
CA THR A 358 17.95 22.65 14.14
C THR A 358 16.58 23.33 14.16
N TYR A 359 15.47 22.54 14.10
CA TYR A 359 14.11 23.04 13.91
C TYR A 359 13.20 22.84 15.13
N GLY A 360 13.66 22.14 16.16
CA GLY A 360 12.90 21.75 17.35
C GLY A 360 13.17 22.60 18.59
N GLY A 361 13.59 23.87 18.40
CA GLY A 361 13.84 24.85 19.47
C GLY A 361 12.54 25.53 19.95
#